data_666c4ddb2cf6e6abb3be946a36a2c16c
#
_entry.id   666c4ddb2cf6e6abb3be946a36a2c16c
#
_cell.length_a   1.000
_cell.length_b   1.000
_cell.length_c   1.000
_cell.angle_alpha   90.00
_cell.angle_beta   90.00
_cell.angle_gamma   90.00
#
_symmetry.space_group_name_H-M   'P 1'
#
loop_
_entity.id
_entity.type
_entity.pdbx_description
1 polymer ?
#
loop_
_entity_poly.entity_id
_entity_poly.type
_entity_poly.pdbx_seq_one_letter_code
_entity_poly.pdbx_strand_id
1 'polypeptide(L)'
;MKHTVKLLVALTALAALIFGTAAFAAVYDQDFTLMNNTGDTIVSIYLSPTRANKWRAEDELGNYVLKPGYEVDINFSPWDEARYWDIRAEFDDGTYAEWYNFDLFSISRITLNRNGKAVYE
;
A
#
# COMPACT_ATOMS: atom_id res chain seq x y z
N MET A 1 -0.34 9.01 -13.63
CA MET A 1 -0.41 7.79 -12.84
C MET A 1 -1.20 8.05 -11.57
N LYS A 2 -1.90 7.07 -11.08
CA LYS A 2 -2.80 7.27 -9.92
C LYS A 2 -2.06 7.70 -8.66
N HIS A 3 -0.84 7.25 -8.44
CA HIS A 3 -0.09 7.63 -7.25
C HIS A 3 0.37 9.10 -7.26
N THR A 4 0.34 9.76 -8.41
CA THR A 4 0.66 11.19 -8.50
C THR A 4 -0.36 12.03 -7.71
N VAL A 5 -1.62 11.63 -7.74
CA VAL A 5 -2.68 12.33 -7.00
C VAL A 5 -2.38 12.30 -5.50
N LYS A 6 -1.85 11.18 -5.02
CA LYS A 6 -1.56 11.01 -3.61
C LYS A 6 -0.39 11.87 -3.14
N LEU A 7 0.56 12.16 -4.02
CA LEU A 7 1.63 13.10 -3.70
C LEU A 7 1.10 14.48 -3.37
N LEU A 8 0.05 14.92 -4.07
CA LEU A 8 -0.58 16.20 -3.77
C LEU A 8 -1.16 16.22 -2.36
N VAL A 9 -1.72 15.11 -1.92
CA VAL A 9 -2.25 15.00 -0.57
C VAL A 9 -1.11 15.12 0.45
N ALA A 10 0.02 14.50 0.18
CA ALA A 10 1.19 14.59 1.06
C ALA A 10 1.70 16.03 1.15
N LEU A 11 1.74 16.75 0.05
CA LEU A 11 2.12 18.15 0.04
C LEU A 11 1.18 19.01 0.88
N THR A 12 -0.11 18.72 0.82
CA THR A 12 -1.10 19.42 1.62
C THR A 12 -0.85 19.19 3.11
N ALA A 13 -0.57 17.97 3.49
CA ALA A 13 -0.26 17.64 4.87
C ALA A 13 1.00 18.36 5.35
N LEU A 14 2.01 18.44 4.50
CA LEU A 14 3.24 19.12 4.80
C LEU A 14 3.00 20.63 5.02
N ALA A 15 2.18 21.23 4.19
CA ALA A 15 1.82 22.64 4.36
C ALA A 15 1.14 22.88 5.70
N ALA A 16 0.34 21.95 6.16
CA ALA A 16 -0.33 22.06 7.45
C ALA A 16 0.64 22.04 8.62
N LEU A 17 1.78 21.38 8.48
CA LEU A 17 2.80 21.35 9.52
C LEU A 17 3.33 22.73 9.89
N ILE A 18 3.23 23.71 8.98
CA ILE A 18 3.68 25.07 9.23
C ILE A 18 2.86 25.71 10.37
N PHE A 19 1.63 25.28 10.54
CA PHE A 19 0.70 25.93 11.47
C PHE A 19 0.42 25.11 12.73
N GLY A 20 0.56 23.81 12.67
CA GLY A 20 0.15 22.97 13.77
C GLY A 20 1.07 21.79 13.96
N THR A 21 2.35 22.07 14.09
CA THR A 21 3.38 21.05 14.09
C THR A 21 3.18 19.96 15.12
N ALA A 22 2.79 20.33 16.34
CA ALA A 22 2.67 19.35 17.42
C ALA A 22 1.59 18.31 17.14
N ALA A 23 0.50 18.69 16.47
CA ALA A 23 -0.58 17.78 16.16
C ALA A 23 -0.15 16.72 15.13
N PHE A 24 0.78 17.07 14.26
CA PHE A 24 1.18 16.16 13.18
C PHE A 24 2.33 15.24 13.55
N ALA A 25 2.99 15.50 14.68
CA ALA A 25 4.05 14.60 15.14
C ALA A 25 3.53 13.21 15.48
N ALA A 26 2.23 13.05 15.75
CA ALA A 26 1.61 11.78 16.07
C ALA A 26 1.13 11.00 14.83
N VAL A 27 1.19 11.60 13.65
CA VAL A 27 0.73 10.95 12.41
C VAL A 27 1.88 10.17 11.79
N TYR A 28 1.67 8.88 11.60
CA TYR A 28 2.65 8.01 10.98
C TYR A 28 2.42 7.93 9.48
N ASP A 29 3.52 7.93 8.74
CA ASP A 29 3.50 7.71 7.31
C ASP A 29 3.37 6.21 7.05
N GLN A 30 2.30 5.80 6.41
CA GLN A 30 2.02 4.42 6.05
C GLN A 30 2.27 4.15 4.57
N ASP A 31 2.68 5.16 3.83
CA ASP A 31 2.91 5.04 2.40
C ASP A 31 4.09 4.12 2.14
N PHE A 32 3.95 3.30 1.10
CA PHE A 32 5.01 2.38 0.74
C PHE A 32 5.03 2.12 -0.76
N THR A 33 6.15 1.64 -1.24
CA THR A 33 6.30 1.18 -2.62
C THR A 33 6.10 -0.33 -2.68
N LEU A 34 5.24 -0.77 -3.58
CA LEU A 34 4.95 -2.18 -3.80
C LEU A 34 5.60 -2.64 -5.09
N MET A 35 6.49 -3.63 -4.99
CA MET A 35 7.17 -4.25 -6.13
C MET A 35 6.57 -5.63 -6.40
N ASN A 36 6.22 -5.88 -7.64
CA ASN A 36 5.75 -7.20 -8.08
C ASN A 36 6.91 -8.05 -8.57
N ASN A 37 7.34 -8.98 -7.75
CA ASN A 37 8.35 -9.97 -8.11
C ASN A 37 7.78 -11.40 -8.08
N THR A 38 6.48 -11.52 -8.38
CA THR A 38 5.81 -12.82 -8.37
C THR A 38 6.00 -13.59 -9.67
N GLY A 39 6.37 -12.92 -10.76
CA GLY A 39 6.45 -13.51 -12.08
C GLY A 39 5.13 -13.49 -12.84
N ASP A 40 4.04 -13.08 -12.21
CA ASP A 40 2.71 -12.99 -12.84
C ASP A 40 2.21 -11.56 -12.78
N THR A 41 1.32 -11.21 -13.72
CA THR A 41 0.72 -9.86 -13.71
C THR A 41 -0.35 -9.78 -12.65
N ILE A 42 -0.23 -8.76 -11.79
CA ILE A 42 -1.24 -8.45 -10.78
C ILE A 42 -2.26 -7.51 -11.40
N VAL A 43 -3.54 -7.88 -11.34
CA VAL A 43 -4.63 -7.07 -11.89
C VAL A 43 -5.39 -6.30 -10.82
N SER A 44 -5.31 -6.72 -9.57
CA SER A 44 -5.96 -6.02 -8.46
C SER A 44 -5.14 -6.14 -7.19
N ILE A 45 -5.12 -5.07 -6.40
CA ILE A 45 -4.50 -5.05 -5.07
C ILE A 45 -5.53 -4.55 -4.08
N TYR A 46 -5.76 -5.34 -3.04
CA TYR A 46 -6.62 -4.96 -1.93
C TYR A 46 -5.82 -4.89 -0.65
N LEU A 47 -6.16 -3.93 0.18
CA LEU A 47 -5.54 -3.73 1.48
C LEU A 47 -6.60 -3.90 2.57
N SER A 48 -6.14 -4.29 3.74
CA SER A 48 -7.01 -4.32 4.91
C SER A 48 -6.16 -4.10 6.16
N PRO A 49 -6.62 -3.26 7.10
CA PRO A 49 -6.01 -3.31 8.42
C PRO A 49 -6.16 -4.72 8.98
N THR A 50 -5.09 -5.28 9.49
CA THR A 50 -5.11 -6.66 10.00
C THR A 50 -6.21 -6.87 11.04
N ARG A 51 -6.45 -5.86 11.89
CA ARG A 51 -7.49 -5.94 12.92
C ARG A 51 -8.91 -5.99 12.37
N ALA A 52 -9.13 -5.51 11.14
CA ALA A 52 -10.47 -5.49 10.54
C ALA A 52 -10.92 -6.87 10.08
N ASN A 53 -9.98 -7.74 9.79
CA ASN A 53 -10.22 -9.11 9.36
C ASN A 53 -11.17 -9.22 8.16
N LYS A 54 -11.08 -8.25 7.25
CA LYS A 54 -11.83 -8.26 5.99
C LYS A 54 -11.16 -7.34 4.98
N TRP A 55 -11.26 -7.68 3.72
CA TRP A 55 -10.67 -6.89 2.64
C TRP A 55 -11.52 -5.66 2.35
N ARG A 56 -10.86 -4.56 2.04
CA ARG A 56 -11.53 -3.38 1.52
C ARG A 56 -11.96 -3.65 0.09
N ALA A 57 -13.03 -2.98 -0.33
CA ALA A 57 -13.58 -3.15 -1.67
C ALA A 57 -12.75 -2.41 -2.73
N GLU A 58 -11.94 -1.43 -2.32
CA GLU A 58 -11.19 -0.61 -3.25
C GLU A 58 -9.97 -1.35 -3.78
N ASP A 59 -9.88 -1.45 -5.12
CA ASP A 59 -8.68 -1.94 -5.80
C ASP A 59 -7.69 -0.80 -5.91
N GLU A 60 -6.52 -0.95 -5.27
CA GLU A 60 -5.50 0.09 -5.26
C GLU A 60 -4.89 0.36 -6.64
N LEU A 61 -5.01 -0.59 -7.57
CA LEU A 61 -4.54 -0.39 -8.94
C LEU A 61 -5.55 0.32 -9.82
N GLY A 62 -6.84 0.27 -9.47
CA GLY A 62 -7.90 0.84 -10.31
C GLY A 62 -7.94 0.18 -11.69
N ASN A 63 -7.73 0.98 -12.74
CA ASN A 63 -7.74 0.49 -14.12
C ASN A 63 -6.36 0.04 -14.60
N TYR A 64 -5.35 0.08 -13.75
CA TYR A 64 -3.99 -0.30 -14.11
C TYR A 64 -3.68 -1.72 -13.68
N VAL A 65 -2.69 -2.31 -14.31
CA VAL A 65 -2.14 -3.61 -13.90
C VAL A 65 -0.69 -3.41 -13.48
N LEU A 66 -0.19 -4.31 -12.65
CA LEU A 66 1.19 -4.29 -12.19
C LEU A 66 1.90 -5.51 -12.74
N LYS A 67 2.67 -5.32 -13.79
CA LYS A 67 3.41 -6.41 -14.45
C LYS A 67 4.59 -6.86 -13.58
N PRO A 68 5.08 -8.09 -13.81
CA PRO A 68 6.28 -8.55 -13.11
C PRO A 68 7.46 -7.59 -13.31
N GLY A 69 8.16 -7.28 -12.23
CA GLY A 69 9.30 -6.38 -12.25
C GLY A 69 8.94 -4.91 -12.15
N TYR A 70 7.67 -4.57 -12.09
CA TYR A 70 7.21 -3.18 -11.96
C TYR A 70 6.79 -2.89 -10.53
N GLU A 71 6.81 -1.62 -10.19
CA GLU A 71 6.43 -1.16 -8.86
C GLU A 71 5.39 -0.04 -8.93
N VAL A 72 4.68 0.14 -7.83
CA VAL A 72 3.67 1.19 -7.69
C VAL A 72 3.75 1.75 -6.28
N ASP A 73 3.52 3.05 -6.15
CA ASP A 73 3.44 3.68 -4.84
C ASP A 73 2.02 3.57 -4.29
N ILE A 74 1.91 3.06 -3.07
CA ILE A 74 0.66 2.96 -2.35
C ILE A 74 0.66 4.06 -1.28
N ASN A 75 -0.32 4.93 -1.34
CA ASN A 75 -0.44 6.04 -0.41
C ASN A 75 -1.75 5.97 0.34
N PHE A 76 -1.74 6.40 1.57
CA PHE A 76 -2.89 6.32 2.45
C PHE A 76 -3.44 7.71 2.75
N SER A 77 -4.75 7.77 2.98
CA SER A 77 -5.37 8.93 3.57
C SER A 77 -4.86 9.10 5.00
N PRO A 78 -4.68 10.35 5.49
CA PRO A 78 -4.29 10.58 6.89
C PRO A 78 -5.25 9.99 7.90
N TRP A 79 -6.48 9.69 7.49
CA TRP A 79 -7.52 9.13 8.36
C TRP A 79 -7.46 7.60 8.43
N ASP A 80 -6.68 6.96 7.58
CA ASP A 80 -6.56 5.51 7.48
C ASP A 80 -5.40 5.01 8.33
N GLU A 81 -5.49 5.19 9.63
CA GLU A 81 -4.39 4.85 10.52
C GLU A 81 -4.57 3.46 11.11
N ALA A 82 -3.62 2.60 10.81
CA ALA A 82 -3.47 1.30 11.43
C ALA A 82 -2.01 0.88 11.29
N ARG A 83 -1.49 0.18 12.30
CA ARG A 83 -0.08 -0.23 12.26
C ARG A 83 0.13 -1.41 11.33
N TYR A 84 -0.72 -2.41 11.41
CA TYR A 84 -0.55 -3.66 10.65
C TYR A 84 -1.58 -3.77 9.56
N TRP A 85 -1.11 -4.13 8.38
CA TRP A 85 -1.92 -4.25 7.19
C TRP A 85 -1.70 -5.58 6.49
N ASP A 86 -2.75 -6.07 5.87
CA ASP A 86 -2.73 -7.24 5.00
C ASP A 86 -2.83 -6.80 3.56
N ILE A 87 -2.25 -7.59 2.65
CA ILE A 87 -2.29 -7.33 1.21
C ILE A 87 -2.84 -8.57 0.51
N ARG A 88 -3.78 -8.36 -0.40
CA ARG A 88 -4.26 -9.39 -1.32
C ARG A 88 -4.00 -8.95 -2.74
N ALA A 89 -3.35 -9.79 -3.52
CA ALA A 89 -3.15 -9.59 -4.95
C ALA A 89 -3.95 -10.61 -5.74
N GLU A 90 -4.65 -10.13 -6.78
CA GLU A 90 -5.31 -11.00 -7.74
C GLU A 90 -4.54 -10.94 -9.05
N PHE A 91 -4.35 -12.09 -9.66
CA PHE A 91 -3.55 -12.24 -10.87
C PHE A 91 -4.43 -12.40 -12.12
N ASP A 92 -3.84 -12.16 -13.28
CA ASP A 92 -4.55 -12.22 -14.56
C ASP A 92 -5.08 -13.60 -14.93
N ASP A 93 -4.56 -14.65 -14.30
CA ASP A 93 -5.06 -16.01 -14.49
C ASP A 93 -6.23 -16.39 -13.57
N GLY A 94 -6.71 -15.45 -12.77
CA GLY A 94 -7.81 -15.66 -11.84
C GLY A 94 -7.41 -16.19 -10.47
N THR A 95 -6.13 -16.45 -10.24
CA THR A 95 -5.63 -16.86 -8.92
C THR A 95 -5.35 -15.64 -8.06
N TYR A 96 -5.11 -15.87 -6.76
CA TYR A 96 -4.75 -14.80 -5.83
C TYR A 96 -3.75 -15.29 -4.81
N ALA A 97 -3.11 -14.34 -4.14
CA ALA A 97 -2.23 -14.59 -3.00
C ALA A 97 -2.47 -13.52 -1.94
N GLU A 98 -2.20 -13.87 -0.69
CA GLU A 98 -2.39 -12.98 0.45
C GLU A 98 -1.15 -12.97 1.33
N TRP A 99 -0.84 -11.79 1.86
CA TRP A 99 0.28 -11.57 2.77
C TRP A 99 -0.25 -10.77 3.95
N TYR A 100 0.22 -11.08 5.16
CA TYR A 100 -0.38 -10.56 6.38
C TYR A 100 0.62 -9.85 7.28
N ASN A 101 0.12 -8.92 8.09
CA ASN A 101 0.84 -8.31 9.22
C ASN A 101 2.05 -7.46 8.82
N PHE A 102 1.93 -6.63 7.79
CA PHE A 102 2.98 -5.66 7.50
C PHE A 102 2.88 -4.47 8.45
N ASP A 103 3.97 -4.18 9.14
CA ASP A 103 4.07 -3.01 10.02
C ASP A 103 4.38 -1.78 9.16
N LEU A 104 3.35 -1.10 8.68
CA LEU A 104 3.54 0.02 7.78
C LEU A 104 4.02 1.30 8.47
N PHE A 105 4.12 1.31 9.80
CA PHE A 105 4.80 2.40 10.48
C PHE A 105 6.31 2.35 10.31
N SER A 106 6.85 1.19 10.00
CA SER A 106 8.30 0.99 9.86
C SER A 106 8.74 0.51 8.48
N ILE A 107 7.80 0.14 7.61
CA ILE A 107 8.10 -0.39 6.28
C ILE A 107 7.84 0.69 5.24
N SER A 108 8.80 0.91 4.34
CA SER A 108 8.66 1.83 3.22
C SER A 108 8.62 1.11 1.87
N ARG A 109 8.95 -0.17 1.83
CA ARG A 109 8.97 -0.94 0.58
C ARG A 109 8.63 -2.40 0.85
N ILE A 110 7.75 -2.96 0.02
CA ILE A 110 7.38 -4.36 0.06
C ILE A 110 7.58 -4.96 -1.32
N THR A 111 8.31 -6.06 -1.40
CA THR A 111 8.46 -6.85 -2.61
C THR A 111 7.70 -8.16 -2.45
N LEU A 112 6.68 -8.34 -3.28
CA LEU A 112 5.89 -9.57 -3.28
C LEU A 112 6.60 -10.60 -4.14
N ASN A 113 6.87 -11.77 -3.57
CA ASN A 113 7.53 -12.87 -4.24
C ASN A 113 6.55 -14.03 -4.46
N ARG A 114 7.00 -15.06 -5.15
CA ARG A 114 6.19 -16.25 -5.43
C ARG A 114 5.86 -16.98 -4.13
N ASN A 115 4.79 -17.79 -4.20
CA ASN A 115 4.38 -18.69 -3.12
C ASN A 115 4.02 -17.96 -1.82
N GLY A 116 3.45 -16.75 -1.93
CA GLY A 116 3.01 -16.00 -0.79
C GLY A 116 4.14 -15.48 0.10
N LYS A 117 5.34 -15.36 -0.43
CA LYS A 117 6.49 -14.80 0.28
C LYS A 117 6.64 -13.32 -0.03
N ALA A 118 7.26 -12.60 0.87
CA ALA A 118 7.55 -11.17 0.69
C ALA A 118 8.84 -10.80 1.40
N VAL A 119 9.49 -9.77 0.86
CA VAL A 119 10.63 -9.11 1.51
C VAL A 119 10.22 -7.65 1.71
N TYR A 120 10.65 -7.07 2.81
CA TYR A 120 10.30 -5.68 3.12
C TYR A 120 11.45 -4.96 3.83
N GLU A 121 11.42 -3.65 3.70
CA GLU A 121 12.42 -2.77 4.33
C GLU A 121 11.82 -1.41 4.65
#